data_d7923b04b6df33019922c495b04a5fae
#
_entry.id   d7923b04b6df33019922c495b04a5fae
#
_cell.length_a   1.000
_cell.length_b   1.000
_cell.length_c   1.000
_cell.angle_alpha   90.00
_cell.angle_beta   90.00
_cell.angle_gamma   90.00
#
_symmetry.space_group_name_H-M   'P 1'
#
loop_
_entity.id
_entity.type
_entity.pdbx_description
1 polymer ?
#
loop_
_entity_poly.entity_id
_entity_poly.type
_entity_poly.pdbx_seq_one_letter_code
_entity_poly.pdbx_strand_id
1 'polypeptide(L)'
;MQNDPAPRITPLLPPAWDEVALDALGAFPKSLDFVLSRWKNGGVDVRGMNVLGTMAKHPPLAKAFMTFNAHVSGASTLPVRVRELVILRISWLRKSEYEFVQHVILGLRAGLTPDEMERVQQGPDAPGWDAGDADLLRAADELHADARIGPTTWERLAGRFDTAQMMDLVFVVGCYAVLAMAINSFAVQLEPGVAPLDPAVRARMFESK
;
A
#
# COMPACT_ATOMS: atom_id res chain seq x y z
N MET A 1 -14.07 -13.63 -17.71
CA MET A 1 -13.05 -12.56 -17.59
C MET A 1 -13.83 -11.27 -17.36
N GLN A 2 -13.88 -10.76 -16.13
CA GLN A 2 -14.34 -9.40 -15.93
C GLN A 2 -13.28 -8.49 -16.56
N ASN A 3 -13.66 -7.74 -17.61
CA ASN A 3 -12.79 -6.70 -18.16
C ASN A 3 -12.60 -5.67 -17.04
N ASP A 4 -11.41 -5.55 -16.51
CA ASP A 4 -11.09 -4.43 -15.65
C ASP A 4 -11.38 -3.13 -16.44
N PRO A 5 -12.05 -2.16 -15.82
CA PRO A 5 -12.37 -0.92 -16.52
C PRO A 5 -11.08 -0.25 -16.99
N ALA A 6 -11.09 0.31 -18.19
CA ALA A 6 -9.96 1.10 -18.68
C ALA A 6 -9.58 2.19 -17.65
N PRO A 7 -8.29 2.56 -17.54
CA PRO A 7 -7.87 3.58 -16.59
C PRO A 7 -8.61 4.89 -16.87
N ARG A 8 -9.19 5.50 -15.82
CA ARG A 8 -9.83 6.82 -15.93
C ARG A 8 -8.82 7.94 -16.14
N ILE A 9 -7.62 7.74 -15.59
CA ILE A 9 -6.47 8.60 -15.81
C ILE A 9 -5.37 7.73 -16.40
N THR A 10 -5.11 7.88 -17.69
CA THR A 10 -4.02 7.16 -18.37
C THR A 10 -2.67 7.63 -17.81
N PRO A 11 -1.84 6.73 -17.25
CA PRO A 11 -0.54 7.11 -16.69
C PRO A 11 0.40 7.64 -17.78
N LEU A 12 1.23 8.61 -17.44
CA LEU A 12 2.39 8.95 -18.26
C LEU A 12 3.47 7.88 -18.09
N LEU A 13 4.07 7.44 -19.17
CA LEU A 13 5.22 6.53 -19.12
C LEU A 13 6.52 7.33 -18.88
N PRO A 14 7.60 6.71 -18.34
CA PRO A 14 8.84 7.39 -18.03
C PRO A 14 9.42 8.30 -19.12
N PRO A 15 9.37 7.97 -20.43
CA PRO A 15 9.84 8.88 -21.48
C PRO A 15 9.06 10.21 -21.58
N ALA A 16 7.85 10.27 -21.03
CA ALA A 16 7.00 11.47 -21.02
C ALA A 16 7.07 12.25 -19.69
N TRP A 17 7.93 11.84 -18.75
CA TRP A 17 8.16 12.56 -17.51
C TRP A 17 9.15 13.69 -17.76
N ASP A 18 8.66 14.91 -17.76
CA ASP A 18 9.47 16.11 -17.87
C ASP A 18 10.20 16.42 -16.54
N GLU A 19 11.02 17.46 -16.54
CA GLU A 19 11.80 17.87 -15.36
C GLU A 19 10.90 18.18 -14.15
N VAL A 20 9.72 18.74 -14.36
CA VAL A 20 8.78 19.08 -13.29
C VAL A 20 8.18 17.82 -12.67
N ALA A 21 7.79 16.85 -13.49
CA ALA A 21 7.32 15.56 -13.03
C ALA A 21 8.42 14.78 -12.29
N LEU A 22 9.64 14.77 -12.85
CA LEU A 22 10.79 14.08 -12.22
C LEU A 22 11.17 14.71 -10.87
N ASP A 23 11.17 16.04 -10.75
CA ASP A 23 11.39 16.72 -9.46
C ASP A 23 10.31 16.34 -8.43
N ALA A 24 9.06 16.32 -8.85
CA ALA A 24 7.94 15.97 -7.98
C ALA A 24 7.99 14.50 -7.51
N LEU A 25 8.23 13.57 -8.43
CA LEU A 25 8.35 12.14 -8.11
C LEU A 25 9.63 11.84 -7.32
N GLY A 26 10.69 12.63 -7.53
CA GLY A 26 11.95 12.58 -6.82
C GLY A 26 11.84 12.87 -5.32
N ALA A 27 10.72 13.40 -4.85
CA ALA A 27 10.44 13.50 -3.42
C ALA A 27 10.38 12.13 -2.72
N PHE A 28 10.23 11.03 -3.47
CA PHE A 28 10.47 9.67 -3.01
C PHE A 28 11.53 8.96 -3.89
N PRO A 29 12.83 9.24 -3.67
CA PRO A 29 13.91 8.81 -4.57
C PRO A 29 13.95 7.31 -4.81
N LYS A 30 13.81 6.49 -3.76
CA LYS A 30 13.86 5.01 -3.87
C LYS A 30 12.81 4.47 -4.84
N SER A 31 11.60 5.03 -4.84
CA SER A 31 10.53 4.62 -5.73
C SER A 31 10.81 5.05 -7.17
N LEU A 32 11.23 6.28 -7.37
CA LEU A 32 11.58 6.81 -8.69
C LEU A 32 12.75 6.04 -9.30
N ASP A 33 13.85 5.86 -8.56
CA ASP A 33 15.05 5.15 -9.02
C ASP A 33 14.74 3.70 -9.39
N PHE A 34 13.90 3.02 -8.60
CA PHE A 34 13.45 1.66 -8.91
C PHE A 34 12.73 1.62 -10.26
N VAL A 35 11.75 2.49 -10.48
CA VAL A 35 10.97 2.51 -11.74
C VAL A 35 11.88 2.86 -12.92
N LEU A 36 12.68 3.91 -12.82
CA LEU A 36 13.56 4.33 -13.91
C LEU A 36 14.61 3.26 -14.27
N SER A 37 15.20 2.62 -13.26
CA SER A 37 16.17 1.54 -13.46
C SER A 37 15.53 0.33 -14.15
N ARG A 38 14.37 -0.11 -13.68
CA ARG A 38 13.65 -1.24 -14.27
C ARG A 38 13.20 -0.94 -15.71
N TRP A 39 12.69 0.26 -15.96
CA TRP A 39 12.30 0.70 -17.28
C TRP A 39 13.47 0.70 -18.26
N LYS A 40 14.61 1.28 -17.90
CA LYS A 40 15.82 1.33 -18.75
C LYS A 40 16.34 -0.07 -19.10
N ASN A 41 16.18 -1.03 -18.23
CA ASN A 41 16.62 -2.41 -18.42
C ASN A 41 15.57 -3.28 -19.16
N GLY A 42 14.52 -2.69 -19.74
CA GLY A 42 13.49 -3.40 -20.49
C GLY A 42 12.62 -4.31 -19.62
N GLY A 43 12.54 -4.05 -18.33
CA GLY A 43 11.74 -4.85 -17.40
C GLY A 43 10.25 -4.80 -17.74
N VAL A 44 9.61 -5.97 -17.77
CA VAL A 44 8.15 -6.09 -17.95
C VAL A 44 7.38 -5.89 -16.66
N ASP A 45 8.02 -6.05 -15.51
CA ASP A 45 7.45 -5.92 -14.16
C ASP A 45 7.99 -4.63 -13.51
N VAL A 46 7.56 -3.48 -14.02
CA VAL A 46 7.97 -2.16 -13.53
C VAL A 46 6.97 -1.67 -12.49
N ARG A 47 6.93 -2.36 -11.36
CA ARG A 47 5.97 -2.11 -10.27
C ARG A 47 5.98 -0.67 -9.78
N GLY A 48 4.79 -0.10 -9.57
CA GLY A 48 4.60 1.28 -9.15
C GLY A 48 4.64 2.29 -10.29
N MET A 49 4.99 1.89 -11.52
CA MET A 49 5.10 2.79 -12.65
C MET A 49 3.77 3.47 -12.98
N ASN A 50 2.68 2.72 -12.97
CA ASN A 50 1.37 3.28 -13.31
C ASN A 50 0.85 4.25 -12.24
N VAL A 51 1.15 4.03 -10.96
CA VAL A 51 0.85 5.00 -9.90
C VAL A 51 1.68 6.26 -10.08
N LEU A 52 3.01 6.14 -10.24
CA LEU A 52 3.88 7.30 -10.47
C LEU A 52 3.48 8.06 -11.73
N GLY A 53 3.19 7.36 -12.83
CA GLY A 53 2.76 7.97 -14.08
C GLY A 53 1.40 8.68 -13.98
N THR A 54 0.50 8.17 -13.14
CA THR A 54 -0.77 8.85 -12.83
C THR A 54 -0.53 10.11 -12.02
N MET A 55 0.31 10.03 -10.98
CA MET A 55 0.67 11.17 -10.13
C MET A 55 1.47 12.24 -10.90
N ALA A 56 2.27 11.86 -11.89
CA ALA A 56 3.02 12.78 -12.74
C ALA A 56 2.13 13.79 -13.50
N LYS A 57 0.84 13.51 -13.66
CA LYS A 57 -0.12 14.44 -14.27
C LYS A 57 -0.49 15.64 -13.39
N HIS A 58 -0.17 15.58 -12.10
CA HIS A 58 -0.38 16.70 -11.17
C HIS A 58 0.86 16.85 -10.26
N PRO A 59 1.97 17.41 -10.79
CA PRO A 59 3.25 17.45 -10.08
C PRO A 59 3.19 18.10 -8.68
N PRO A 60 2.46 19.20 -8.43
CA PRO A 60 2.38 19.74 -7.07
C PRO A 60 1.77 18.76 -6.05
N LEU A 61 0.71 18.05 -6.42
CA LEU A 61 0.10 17.00 -5.59
C LEU A 61 1.05 15.81 -5.43
N ALA A 62 1.69 15.38 -6.53
CA ALA A 62 2.67 14.30 -6.53
C ALA A 62 3.80 14.60 -5.53
N LYS A 63 4.39 15.79 -5.57
CA LYS A 63 5.49 16.18 -4.67
C LYS A 63 5.07 16.11 -3.19
N ALA A 64 3.91 16.67 -2.86
CA ALA A 64 3.41 16.66 -1.49
C ALA A 64 3.16 15.22 -0.99
N PHE A 65 2.47 14.41 -1.80
CA PHE A 65 2.17 13.02 -1.44
C PHE A 65 3.43 12.15 -1.40
N MET A 66 4.34 12.26 -2.37
CA MET A 66 5.59 11.50 -2.40
C MET A 66 6.51 11.85 -1.22
N THR A 67 6.53 13.10 -0.77
CA THR A 67 7.25 13.48 0.45
C THR A 67 6.70 12.76 1.68
N PHE A 68 5.38 12.73 1.83
CA PHE A 68 4.72 12.01 2.91
C PHE A 68 4.94 10.49 2.81
N ASN A 69 4.76 9.92 1.63
CA ASN A 69 4.93 8.49 1.40
C ASN A 69 6.39 8.04 1.60
N ALA A 70 7.37 8.88 1.28
CA ALA A 70 8.78 8.61 1.53
C ALA A 70 9.09 8.47 3.03
N HIS A 71 8.46 9.28 3.89
CA HIS A 71 8.56 9.09 5.34
C HIS A 71 7.95 7.76 5.75
N VAL A 72 6.68 7.52 5.39
CA VAL A 72 5.92 6.33 5.76
C VAL A 72 6.61 5.03 5.32
N SER A 73 7.14 5.00 4.10
CA SER A 73 7.73 3.79 3.51
C SER A 73 9.23 3.64 3.79
N GLY A 74 9.93 4.72 4.06
CA GLY A 74 11.41 4.71 4.12
C GLY A 74 12.02 5.21 5.42
N ALA A 75 11.35 6.09 6.16
CA ALA A 75 11.84 6.73 7.38
C ALA A 75 10.97 6.43 8.61
N SER A 76 9.90 5.67 8.47
CA SER A 76 9.05 5.24 9.58
C SER A 76 9.85 4.48 10.64
N THR A 77 9.53 4.74 11.90
CA THR A 77 10.13 4.08 13.08
C THR A 77 9.57 2.67 13.31
N LEU A 78 8.49 2.28 12.61
CA LEU A 78 7.94 0.94 12.69
C LEU A 78 8.87 -0.09 12.06
N PRO A 79 9.02 -1.29 12.66
CA PRO A 79 9.63 -2.42 12.00
C PRO A 79 8.99 -2.68 10.62
N VAL A 80 9.81 -3.00 9.62
CA VAL A 80 9.34 -3.20 8.23
C VAL A 80 8.21 -4.22 8.16
N ARG A 81 8.31 -5.34 8.89
CA ARG A 81 7.27 -6.37 8.93
C ARG A 81 5.93 -5.84 9.48
N VAL A 82 5.98 -5.06 10.55
CA VAL A 82 4.78 -4.43 11.14
C VAL A 82 4.11 -3.50 10.14
N ARG A 83 4.91 -2.68 9.47
CA ARG A 83 4.41 -1.75 8.45
C ARG A 83 3.72 -2.50 7.30
N GLU A 84 4.37 -3.52 6.73
CA GLU A 84 3.78 -4.29 5.63
C GLU A 84 2.50 -5.02 6.06
N LEU A 85 2.44 -5.53 7.31
CA LEU A 85 1.25 -6.19 7.85
C LEU A 85 0.03 -5.25 7.84
N VAL A 86 0.18 -4.03 8.35
CA VAL A 86 -0.94 -3.07 8.40
C VAL A 86 -1.28 -2.50 7.02
N ILE A 87 -0.29 -2.34 6.13
CA ILE A 87 -0.52 -1.93 4.73
C ILE A 87 -1.36 -2.98 4.00
N LEU A 88 -0.99 -4.25 4.11
CA LEU A 88 -1.77 -5.33 3.51
C LEU A 88 -3.21 -5.35 4.06
N ARG A 89 -3.39 -5.15 5.37
CA ARG A 89 -4.74 -5.11 5.94
C ARG A 89 -5.56 -3.94 5.41
N ILE A 90 -5.03 -2.73 5.41
CA ILE A 90 -5.79 -1.57 4.92
C ILE A 90 -6.05 -1.65 3.42
N SER A 91 -5.12 -2.19 2.63
CA SER A 91 -5.32 -2.43 1.19
C SER A 91 -6.47 -3.42 0.95
N TRP A 92 -6.56 -4.48 1.76
CA TRP A 92 -7.67 -5.44 1.72
C TRP A 92 -9.01 -4.77 2.06
N LEU A 93 -9.07 -4.05 3.18
CA LEU A 93 -10.28 -3.35 3.64
C LEU A 93 -10.76 -2.29 2.66
N ARG A 94 -9.83 -1.61 1.97
CA ARG A 94 -10.13 -0.62 0.92
C ARG A 94 -10.36 -1.24 -0.44
N LYS A 95 -10.34 -2.57 -0.56
CA LYS A 95 -10.54 -3.30 -1.82
C LYS A 95 -9.60 -2.81 -2.92
N SER A 96 -8.35 -2.51 -2.57
CA SER A 96 -7.32 -2.05 -3.49
C SER A 96 -6.46 -3.23 -3.94
N GLU A 97 -6.91 -3.93 -4.99
CA GLU A 97 -6.18 -5.07 -5.55
C GLU A 97 -4.76 -4.68 -5.96
N TYR A 98 -4.62 -3.55 -6.65
CA TYR A 98 -3.33 -3.04 -7.08
C TYR A 98 -2.34 -2.94 -5.91
N GLU A 99 -2.76 -2.27 -4.83
CA GLU A 99 -1.93 -2.03 -3.67
C GLU A 99 -1.60 -3.33 -2.93
N PHE A 100 -2.60 -4.18 -2.72
CA PHE A 100 -2.42 -5.47 -2.07
C PHE A 100 -1.39 -6.35 -2.82
N VAL A 101 -1.51 -6.49 -4.15
CA VAL A 101 -0.59 -7.26 -5.00
C VAL A 101 0.84 -6.73 -4.90
N GLN A 102 1.02 -5.39 -4.89
CA GLN A 102 2.35 -4.79 -4.75
C GLN A 102 2.97 -5.12 -3.38
N HIS A 103 2.17 -5.04 -2.31
CA HIS A 103 2.64 -5.23 -0.94
C HIS A 103 2.78 -6.70 -0.53
N VAL A 104 2.14 -7.66 -1.20
CA VAL A 104 2.41 -9.09 -0.98
C VAL A 104 3.91 -9.41 -1.14
N ILE A 105 4.55 -8.92 -2.20
CA ILE A 105 5.99 -9.16 -2.41
C ILE A 105 6.85 -8.47 -1.37
N LEU A 106 6.49 -7.24 -0.99
CA LEU A 106 7.22 -6.48 0.03
C LEU A 106 7.07 -7.12 1.40
N GLY A 107 5.88 -7.60 1.73
CA GLY A 107 5.60 -8.32 2.97
C GLY A 107 6.37 -9.63 3.08
N LEU A 108 6.43 -10.43 2.00
CA LEU A 108 7.25 -11.65 1.96
C LEU A 108 8.73 -11.34 2.20
N ARG A 109 9.27 -10.27 1.59
CA ARG A 109 10.64 -9.81 1.82
C ARG A 109 10.85 -9.28 3.24
N ALA A 110 9.81 -8.76 3.86
CA ALA A 110 9.83 -8.30 5.26
C ALA A 110 9.67 -9.42 6.28
N GLY A 111 9.51 -10.68 5.83
CA GLY A 111 9.41 -11.86 6.68
C GLY A 111 7.97 -12.29 7.01
N LEU A 112 6.95 -11.73 6.34
CA LEU A 112 5.61 -12.30 6.39
C LEU A 112 5.56 -13.61 5.60
N THR A 113 4.80 -14.57 6.08
CA THR A 113 4.63 -15.87 5.44
C THR A 113 3.42 -15.91 4.50
N PRO A 114 3.34 -16.84 3.54
CA PRO A 114 2.14 -17.02 2.72
C PRO A 114 0.86 -17.23 3.55
N ASP A 115 0.95 -17.98 4.65
CA ASP A 115 -0.19 -18.24 5.55
C ASP A 115 -0.65 -16.94 6.25
N GLU A 116 0.27 -16.06 6.61
CA GLU A 116 -0.06 -14.74 7.15
C GLU A 116 -0.73 -13.84 6.11
N MET A 117 -0.30 -13.91 4.84
CA MET A 117 -0.95 -13.19 3.74
C MET A 117 -2.42 -13.64 3.56
N GLU A 118 -2.71 -14.93 3.73
CA GLU A 118 -4.08 -15.41 3.70
C GLU A 118 -4.87 -14.96 4.93
N ARG A 119 -4.26 -15.05 6.13
CA ARG A 119 -4.90 -14.61 7.38
C ARG A 119 -5.19 -13.11 7.43
N VAL A 120 -4.36 -12.27 6.82
CA VAL A 120 -4.63 -10.81 6.70
C VAL A 120 -6.01 -10.56 6.08
N GLN A 121 -6.43 -11.37 5.11
CA GLN A 121 -7.74 -11.25 4.47
C GLN A 121 -8.89 -11.51 5.46
N GLN A 122 -8.69 -12.45 6.39
CA GLN A 122 -9.69 -12.85 7.39
C GLN A 122 -9.76 -11.85 8.56
N GLY A 123 -8.68 -11.15 8.86
CA GLY A 123 -8.63 -10.12 9.89
C GLY A 123 -8.02 -10.55 11.21
N PRO A 124 -8.16 -9.70 12.24
CA PRO A 124 -7.48 -9.87 13.53
C PRO A 124 -7.90 -11.11 14.32
N ASP A 125 -9.11 -11.62 14.08
CA ASP A 125 -9.65 -12.77 14.82
C ASP A 125 -9.36 -14.11 14.14
N ALA A 126 -8.64 -14.11 13.01
CA ALA A 126 -8.20 -15.33 12.36
C ALA A 126 -7.26 -16.14 13.28
N PRO A 127 -7.45 -17.49 13.37
CA PRO A 127 -6.59 -18.30 14.23
C PRO A 127 -5.15 -18.30 13.73
N GLY A 128 -4.19 -18.29 14.67
CA GLY A 128 -2.76 -18.39 14.38
C GLY A 128 -2.00 -17.07 14.36
N TRP A 129 -2.64 -15.93 14.63
CA TRP A 129 -1.93 -14.68 14.97
C TRP A 129 -1.38 -14.74 16.39
N ASP A 130 -0.20 -14.17 16.62
CA ASP A 130 0.16 -13.76 17.95
C ASP A 130 -0.69 -12.54 18.38
N ALA A 131 -0.77 -12.30 19.68
CA ALA A 131 -1.60 -11.22 20.22
C ALA A 131 -1.20 -9.83 19.67
N GLY A 132 0.08 -9.64 19.38
CA GLY A 132 0.59 -8.38 18.90
C GLY A 132 0.26 -8.10 17.44
N ASP A 133 0.33 -9.09 16.58
CA ASP A 133 -0.06 -8.97 15.18
C ASP A 133 -1.59 -8.82 15.07
N ALA A 134 -2.35 -9.55 15.89
CA ALA A 134 -3.80 -9.38 15.98
C ALA A 134 -4.18 -7.94 16.38
N ASP A 135 -3.49 -7.33 17.35
CA ASP A 135 -3.76 -5.95 17.76
C ASP A 135 -3.40 -4.92 16.67
N LEU A 136 -2.35 -5.16 15.88
CA LEU A 136 -2.01 -4.32 14.71
C LEU A 136 -3.08 -4.36 13.63
N LEU A 137 -3.58 -5.56 13.31
CA LEU A 137 -4.68 -5.73 12.34
C LEU A 137 -5.97 -5.09 12.88
N ARG A 138 -6.26 -5.24 14.17
CA ARG A 138 -7.40 -4.60 14.82
C ARG A 138 -7.31 -3.08 14.76
N ALA A 139 -6.14 -2.52 14.98
CA ALA A 139 -5.92 -1.08 14.84
C ALA A 139 -6.21 -0.60 13.41
N ALA A 140 -5.81 -1.36 12.39
CA ALA A 140 -6.13 -1.04 11.00
C ALA A 140 -7.64 -1.11 10.72
N ASP A 141 -8.34 -2.11 11.28
CA ASP A 141 -9.79 -2.27 11.16
C ASP A 141 -10.53 -1.11 11.83
N GLU A 142 -10.15 -0.74 13.05
CA GLU A 142 -10.74 0.35 13.81
C GLU A 142 -10.49 1.71 13.13
N LEU A 143 -9.28 1.96 12.63
CA LEU A 143 -8.96 3.16 11.84
C LEU A 143 -9.79 3.22 10.54
N HIS A 144 -10.03 2.08 9.92
CA HIS A 144 -10.86 1.99 8.72
C HIS A 144 -12.34 2.28 9.00
N ALA A 145 -12.88 1.69 10.07
CA ALA A 145 -14.31 1.75 10.40
C ALA A 145 -14.69 3.03 11.15
N ASP A 146 -13.87 3.42 12.14
CA ASP A 146 -14.21 4.44 13.14
C ASP A 146 -13.29 5.68 13.08
N ALA A 147 -12.32 5.70 12.17
CA ALA A 147 -11.29 6.75 12.06
C ALA A 147 -10.46 6.97 13.34
N ARG A 148 -10.41 5.97 14.23
CA ARG A 148 -9.63 6.01 15.47
C ARG A 148 -9.30 4.60 15.95
N ILE A 149 -8.21 4.45 16.71
CA ILE A 149 -7.92 3.23 17.47
C ILE A 149 -8.70 3.28 18.78
N GLY A 150 -9.42 2.20 19.10
CA GLY A 150 -10.18 2.07 20.34
C GLY A 150 -9.27 2.00 21.57
N PRO A 151 -9.78 2.40 22.75
CA PRO A 151 -8.95 2.49 23.98
C PRO A 151 -8.23 1.19 24.32
N THR A 152 -8.88 0.05 24.21
CA THR A 152 -8.32 -1.25 24.54
C THR A 152 -7.18 -1.65 23.59
N THR A 153 -7.36 -1.45 22.29
CA THR A 153 -6.32 -1.72 21.28
C THR A 153 -5.15 -0.75 21.46
N TRP A 154 -5.45 0.53 21.68
CA TRP A 154 -4.43 1.55 21.95
C TRP A 154 -3.55 1.20 23.15
N GLU A 155 -4.15 0.83 24.28
CA GLU A 155 -3.42 0.50 25.51
C GLU A 155 -2.46 -0.68 25.29
N ARG A 156 -2.91 -1.75 24.60
CA ARG A 156 -2.06 -2.90 24.29
C ARG A 156 -0.89 -2.55 23.36
N LEU A 157 -1.15 -1.76 22.33
CA LEU A 157 -0.12 -1.34 21.39
C LEU A 157 0.86 -0.35 22.04
N ALA A 158 0.40 0.60 22.85
CA ALA A 158 1.26 1.53 23.59
C ALA A 158 2.14 0.84 24.65
N GLY A 159 1.80 -0.37 25.07
CA GLY A 159 2.69 -1.23 25.86
C GLY A 159 3.85 -1.85 25.07
N ARG A 160 3.81 -1.79 23.75
CA ARG A 160 4.83 -2.38 22.84
C ARG A 160 5.59 -1.34 22.02
N PHE A 161 4.94 -0.25 21.66
CA PHE A 161 5.44 0.77 20.76
C PHE A 161 5.56 2.10 21.49
N ASP A 162 6.62 2.84 21.17
CA ASP A 162 6.78 4.19 21.67
C ASP A 162 5.85 5.19 20.95
N THR A 163 5.86 6.44 21.42
CA THR A 163 5.00 7.49 20.86
C THR A 163 5.20 7.71 19.37
N ALA A 164 6.46 7.69 18.88
CA ALA A 164 6.77 7.88 17.47
C ALA A 164 6.22 6.72 16.64
N GLN A 165 6.40 5.49 17.10
CA GLN A 165 5.87 4.29 16.47
C GLN A 165 4.34 4.27 16.44
N MET A 166 3.67 4.68 17.51
CA MET A 166 2.21 4.81 17.53
C MET A 166 1.70 5.88 16.57
N MET A 167 2.40 7.00 16.45
CA MET A 167 2.09 8.01 15.43
C MET A 167 2.29 7.44 14.02
N ASP A 168 3.42 6.82 13.75
CA ASP A 168 3.70 6.21 12.44
C ASP A 168 2.65 5.16 12.07
N LEU A 169 2.17 4.35 13.03
CA LEU A 169 1.11 3.36 12.78
C LEU A 169 -0.15 4.01 12.20
N VAL A 170 -0.62 5.09 12.83
CA VAL A 170 -1.81 5.80 12.35
C VAL A 170 -1.57 6.41 10.97
N PHE A 171 -0.39 7.03 10.76
CA PHE A 171 -0.06 7.67 9.49
C PHE A 171 0.21 6.68 8.36
N VAL A 172 0.77 5.49 8.65
CA VAL A 172 0.90 4.40 7.67
C VAL A 172 -0.48 3.96 7.17
N VAL A 173 -1.39 3.63 8.08
CA VAL A 173 -2.75 3.20 7.69
C VAL A 173 -3.47 4.31 6.92
N GLY A 174 -3.38 5.56 7.37
CA GLY A 174 -3.98 6.71 6.69
C GLY A 174 -3.41 6.97 5.30
N CYS A 175 -2.09 6.91 5.14
CA CYS A 175 -1.41 7.10 3.87
C CYS A 175 -1.87 6.10 2.81
N TYR A 176 -1.90 4.83 3.17
CA TYR A 176 -2.31 3.77 2.27
C TYR A 176 -3.82 3.73 2.04
N ALA A 177 -4.63 4.17 3.01
CA ALA A 177 -6.06 4.38 2.78
C ALA A 177 -6.32 5.47 1.72
N VAL A 178 -5.58 6.59 1.77
CA VAL A 178 -5.67 7.67 0.76
C VAL A 178 -5.18 7.17 -0.60
N LEU A 179 -4.06 6.45 -0.64
CA LEU A 179 -3.51 5.89 -1.87
C LEU A 179 -4.48 4.89 -2.51
N ALA A 180 -5.09 4.01 -1.72
CA ALA A 180 -6.11 3.08 -2.19
C ALA A 180 -7.32 3.81 -2.80
N MET A 181 -7.80 4.89 -2.17
CA MET A 181 -8.88 5.72 -2.72
C MET A 181 -8.49 6.31 -4.09
N ALA A 182 -7.27 6.80 -4.23
CA ALA A 182 -6.77 7.35 -5.49
C ALA A 182 -6.65 6.27 -6.57
N ILE A 183 -6.00 5.14 -6.26
CA ILE A 183 -5.82 3.99 -7.17
C ILE A 183 -7.18 3.49 -7.68
N ASN A 184 -8.12 3.24 -6.78
CA ASN A 184 -9.44 2.73 -7.13
C ASN A 184 -10.26 3.76 -7.93
N SER A 185 -10.22 5.04 -7.54
CA SER A 185 -10.99 6.11 -8.20
C SER A 185 -10.47 6.41 -9.60
N PHE A 186 -9.15 6.36 -9.80
CA PHE A 186 -8.51 6.61 -11.08
C PHE A 186 -8.46 5.36 -11.96
N ALA A 187 -8.88 4.20 -11.42
CA ALA A 187 -8.81 2.88 -12.05
C ALA A 187 -7.38 2.56 -12.54
N VAL A 188 -6.40 2.75 -11.65
CA VAL A 188 -4.99 2.45 -11.96
C VAL A 188 -4.84 0.94 -12.16
N GLN A 189 -4.27 0.55 -13.31
CA GLN A 189 -4.09 -0.85 -13.69
C GLN A 189 -2.77 -1.41 -13.18
N LEU A 190 -2.72 -2.71 -12.93
CA LEU A 190 -1.45 -3.42 -12.72
C LEU A 190 -0.54 -3.24 -13.94
N GLU A 191 0.75 -3.20 -13.71
CA GLU A 191 1.74 -3.12 -14.78
C GLU A 191 1.80 -4.42 -15.58
N PRO A 192 2.16 -4.36 -16.87
CA PRO A 192 2.39 -5.56 -17.66
C PRO A 192 3.39 -6.50 -16.97
N GLY A 193 3.03 -7.78 -16.87
CA GLY A 193 3.85 -8.79 -16.20
C GLY A 193 3.62 -8.94 -14.69
N VAL A 194 2.85 -8.05 -14.08
CA VAL A 194 2.38 -8.21 -12.69
C VAL A 194 1.14 -9.09 -12.68
N ALA A 195 1.22 -10.26 -12.02
CA ALA A 195 0.08 -11.15 -11.89
C ALA A 195 -0.99 -10.54 -10.99
N PRO A 196 -2.28 -10.52 -11.40
CA PRO A 196 -3.39 -10.11 -10.54
C PRO A 196 -3.60 -11.15 -9.42
N LEU A 197 -4.49 -10.83 -8.48
CA LEU A 197 -4.95 -11.80 -7.49
C LEU A 197 -5.57 -13.02 -8.16
N ASP A 198 -5.42 -14.18 -7.50
CA ASP A 198 -6.21 -15.35 -7.86
C ASP A 198 -7.71 -14.98 -7.90
N PRO A 199 -8.47 -15.45 -8.91
CA PRO A 199 -9.88 -15.07 -9.06
C PRO A 199 -10.74 -15.31 -7.82
N ALA A 200 -10.48 -16.37 -7.04
CA ALA A 200 -11.23 -16.65 -5.82
C ALA A 200 -10.84 -15.67 -4.68
N VAL A 201 -9.57 -15.29 -4.60
CA VAL A 201 -9.10 -14.26 -3.66
C VAL A 201 -9.70 -12.90 -4.01
N ARG A 202 -9.69 -12.57 -5.30
CA ARG A 202 -10.28 -11.33 -5.82
C ARG A 202 -11.77 -11.24 -5.52
N ALA A 203 -12.52 -12.34 -5.77
CA ALA A 203 -13.94 -12.41 -5.44
C ALA A 203 -14.18 -12.11 -3.95
N ARG A 204 -13.44 -12.75 -3.03
CA ARG A 204 -13.54 -12.48 -1.59
C ARG A 204 -13.26 -11.02 -1.24
N MET A 205 -12.27 -10.38 -1.87
CA MET A 205 -11.96 -8.97 -1.62
C MET A 205 -13.13 -8.04 -1.96
N PHE A 206 -13.86 -8.31 -3.05
CA PHE A 206 -14.95 -7.45 -3.51
C PHE A 206 -16.32 -7.81 -2.94
N GLU A 207 -16.53 -9.05 -2.47
CA GLU A 207 -17.77 -9.52 -1.85
C GLU A 207 -17.86 -9.19 -0.34
N SER A 208 -16.72 -9.05 0.36
CA SER A 208 -16.73 -8.67 1.78
C SER A 208 -17.42 -7.31 1.98
N LYS A 209 -18.41 -7.31 2.89
CA LYS A 209 -19.19 -6.11 3.23
C LYS A 209 -18.37 -5.14 4.04
#